data_8fd1986328b2d6105dc2f4b0468d3af7
#
_entry.id   8fd1986328b2d6105dc2f4b0468d3af7
#
_cell.length_a   1.000
_cell.length_b   1.000
_cell.length_c   1.000
_cell.angle_alpha   90.00
_cell.angle_beta   90.00
_cell.angle_gamma   90.00
#
_symmetry.space_group_name_H-M   'P 1'
#
loop_
_entity.id
_entity.type
_entity.pdbx_description
1 polymer ?
#
loop_
_entity_poly.entity_id
_entity_poly.type
_entity_poly.pdbx_seq_one_letter_code
_entity_poly.pdbx_strand_id
1 'polypeptide(L)'
;DAQKALIPLFLGNAQAVAEKGPVDALTGPVERADVSTIEKHIQSIQNISDAKAGADLMKIYLLLSEQLLAIAGEKHPERDYVNVAEVIDDEKHSIHI
;
A
#
# COMPACT_ATOMS: atom_id res chain seq x y z
N ASP A 1 -13.50 7.73 -11.94
CA ASP A 1 -14.36 7.09 -10.95
C ASP A 1 -13.60 5.98 -10.21
N ALA A 2 -14.22 5.43 -9.19
CA ALA A 2 -13.60 4.43 -8.32
C ALA A 2 -13.17 3.18 -9.10
N GLN A 3 -13.95 2.72 -10.06
CA GLN A 3 -13.61 1.57 -10.89
C GLN A 3 -12.35 1.82 -11.71
N LYS A 4 -12.22 3.00 -12.31
CA LYS A 4 -11.04 3.32 -13.13
C LYS A 4 -9.76 3.38 -12.30
N ALA A 5 -9.85 3.77 -11.04
CA ALA A 5 -8.70 3.80 -10.15
C ALA A 5 -8.37 2.40 -9.59
N LEU A 6 -9.40 1.60 -9.24
CA LEU A 6 -9.23 0.28 -8.65
C LEU A 6 -8.73 -0.78 -9.64
N ILE A 7 -9.19 -0.72 -10.90
CA ILE A 7 -8.81 -1.73 -11.90
C ILE A 7 -7.29 -1.81 -12.09
N PRO A 8 -6.54 -0.69 -12.27
CA PRO A 8 -5.09 -0.78 -12.37
C PRO A 8 -4.42 -1.38 -11.14
N LEU A 9 -4.91 -1.07 -9.94
CA LEU A 9 -4.38 -1.64 -8.70
C LEU A 9 -4.59 -3.16 -8.65
N PHE A 10 -5.79 -3.63 -8.98
CA PHE A 10 -6.10 -5.06 -9.02
C PHE A 10 -5.30 -5.79 -10.09
N LEU A 11 -5.17 -5.21 -11.28
CA LEU A 11 -4.40 -5.81 -12.36
C LEU A 11 -2.93 -5.93 -11.99
N GLY A 12 -2.36 -4.89 -11.37
CA GLY A 12 -0.99 -4.93 -10.88
C GLY A 12 -0.77 -6.04 -9.87
N ASN A 13 -1.69 -6.18 -8.91
CA ASN A 13 -1.62 -7.24 -7.91
C ASN A 13 -1.81 -8.62 -8.53
N ALA A 14 -2.74 -8.77 -9.47
CA ALA A 14 -2.97 -10.04 -10.16
C ALA A 14 -1.73 -10.48 -10.94
N GLN A 15 -1.08 -9.55 -11.66
CA GLN A 15 0.18 -9.83 -12.35
C GLN A 15 1.27 -10.25 -11.38
N ALA A 16 1.41 -9.55 -10.27
CA ALA A 16 2.42 -9.87 -9.26
C ALA A 16 2.18 -11.26 -8.65
N VAL A 17 0.92 -11.62 -8.39
CA VAL A 17 0.55 -12.95 -7.91
C VAL A 17 0.95 -14.01 -8.93
N ALA A 18 0.65 -13.79 -10.22
CA ALA A 18 0.97 -14.72 -11.29
C ALA A 18 2.49 -14.91 -11.47
N GLU A 19 3.27 -13.83 -11.34
CA GLU A 19 4.70 -13.84 -11.60
C GLU A 19 5.54 -14.23 -10.39
N LYS A 20 5.14 -13.78 -9.18
CA LYS A 20 5.97 -13.87 -7.96
C LYS A 20 5.38 -14.75 -6.88
N GLY A 21 4.12 -15.15 -7.03
CA GLY A 21 3.40 -15.90 -6.01
C GLY A 21 2.64 -14.99 -5.03
N PRO A 22 1.67 -15.54 -4.28
CA PRO A 22 0.78 -14.74 -3.44
C PRO A 22 1.47 -13.99 -2.31
N VAL A 23 2.45 -14.61 -1.67
CA VAL A 23 3.13 -13.99 -0.52
C VAL A 23 3.95 -12.79 -0.97
N ASP A 24 4.74 -12.94 -2.03
CA ASP A 24 5.59 -11.87 -2.55
C ASP A 24 4.76 -10.72 -3.10
N ALA A 25 3.64 -11.02 -3.76
CA ALA A 25 2.76 -9.99 -4.30
C ALA A 25 2.11 -9.15 -3.20
N LEU A 26 1.64 -9.80 -2.12
CA LEU A 26 0.97 -9.10 -1.02
C LEU A 26 1.93 -8.27 -0.18
N THR A 27 3.16 -8.74 0.01
CA THR A 27 4.14 -8.03 0.83
C THR A 27 5.08 -7.14 0.02
N GLY A 28 5.09 -7.29 -1.30
CA GLY A 28 6.05 -6.73 -2.25
C GLY A 28 6.60 -5.34 -1.95
N PRO A 29 5.87 -4.24 -2.21
CA PRO A 29 6.43 -2.89 -2.04
C PRO A 29 6.82 -2.59 -0.60
N VAL A 30 6.01 -3.00 0.38
CA VAL A 30 6.31 -2.78 1.80
C VAL A 30 7.55 -3.59 2.19
N GLU A 31 7.59 -4.87 1.84
CA GLU A 31 8.70 -5.76 2.18
C GLU A 31 10.03 -5.27 1.60
N ARG A 32 10.00 -4.73 0.37
CA ARG A 32 11.20 -4.21 -0.29
C ARG A 32 11.56 -2.79 0.13
N ALA A 33 10.77 -2.16 1.01
CA ALA A 33 10.90 -0.76 1.37
C ALA A 33 10.81 0.16 0.15
N ASP A 34 9.91 -0.16 -0.78
CA ASP A 34 9.74 0.56 -2.04
C ASP A 34 8.80 1.76 -1.84
N VAL A 35 9.34 2.83 -1.27
CA VAL A 35 8.60 4.06 -0.95
C VAL A 35 7.94 4.66 -2.19
N SER A 36 8.63 4.67 -3.33
CA SER A 36 8.11 5.22 -4.57
C SER A 36 6.81 4.55 -5.00
N THR A 37 6.75 3.21 -4.94
CA THR A 37 5.55 2.46 -5.30
C THR A 37 4.42 2.72 -4.30
N ILE A 38 4.73 2.77 -3.01
CA ILE A 38 3.75 3.07 -1.96
C ILE A 38 3.15 4.46 -2.17
N GLU A 39 3.98 5.46 -2.46
CA GLU A 39 3.51 6.81 -2.76
C GLU A 39 2.60 6.86 -3.99
N LYS A 40 2.93 6.10 -5.04
CA LYS A 40 2.08 6.00 -6.23
C LYS A 40 0.73 5.38 -5.92
N HIS A 41 0.70 4.36 -5.07
CA HIS A 41 -0.54 3.75 -4.62
C HIS A 41 -1.40 4.77 -3.87
N ILE A 42 -0.80 5.51 -2.94
CA ILE A 42 -1.51 6.54 -2.17
C ILE A 42 -2.07 7.61 -3.11
N GLN A 43 -1.28 8.09 -4.06
CA GLN A 43 -1.74 9.08 -5.04
C GLN A 43 -2.90 8.56 -5.88
N SER A 44 -2.84 7.31 -6.31
CA SER A 44 -3.93 6.69 -7.08
C SER A 44 -5.22 6.65 -6.27
N ILE A 45 -5.13 6.33 -5.00
CA ILE A 45 -6.30 6.29 -4.10
C ILE A 45 -6.83 7.71 -3.87
N GLN A 46 -5.94 8.70 -3.67
CA GLN A 46 -6.32 10.10 -3.50
C GLN A 46 -7.08 10.65 -4.72
N ASN A 47 -6.80 10.12 -5.90
CA ASN A 47 -7.40 10.57 -7.16
C ASN A 47 -8.74 9.89 -7.47
N ILE A 48 -9.24 9.02 -6.59
CA ILE A 48 -10.55 8.42 -6.75
C ILE A 48 -11.62 9.51 -6.61
N SER A 49 -12.50 9.63 -7.63
CA SER A 49 -13.49 10.70 -7.69
C SER A 49 -14.62 10.55 -6.66
N ASP A 50 -14.98 9.31 -6.32
CA ASP A 50 -15.96 9.05 -5.25
C ASP A 50 -15.27 9.22 -3.90
N ALA A 51 -15.59 10.30 -3.19
CA ALA A 51 -14.92 10.65 -1.94
C ALA A 51 -15.05 9.58 -0.86
N LYS A 52 -16.23 8.94 -0.76
CA LYS A 52 -16.44 7.89 0.24
C LYS A 52 -15.64 6.63 -0.10
N ALA A 53 -15.70 6.21 -1.35
CA ALA A 53 -14.94 5.02 -1.80
C ALA A 53 -13.44 5.24 -1.64
N GLY A 54 -12.95 6.43 -1.99
CA GLY A 54 -11.55 6.78 -1.82
C GLY A 54 -11.11 6.76 -0.36
N ALA A 55 -11.93 7.35 0.53
CA ALA A 55 -11.64 7.37 1.96
C ALA A 55 -11.63 5.96 2.57
N ASP A 56 -12.61 5.13 2.22
CA ASP A 56 -12.68 3.75 2.71
C ASP A 56 -11.48 2.93 2.22
N LEU A 57 -11.15 3.04 0.94
CA LEU A 57 -10.00 2.33 0.38
C LEU A 57 -8.69 2.79 1.00
N MET A 58 -8.53 4.09 1.25
CA MET A 58 -7.33 4.60 1.91
C MET A 58 -7.15 4.01 3.29
N LYS A 59 -8.21 3.94 4.09
CA LYS A 59 -8.16 3.32 5.42
C LYS A 59 -7.73 1.86 5.33
N ILE A 60 -8.35 1.10 4.43
CA ILE A 60 -8.02 -0.32 4.24
C ILE A 60 -6.54 -0.46 3.82
N TYR A 61 -6.12 0.33 2.85
CA TYR A 61 -4.74 0.30 2.34
C TYR A 61 -3.72 0.60 3.44
N LEU A 62 -3.94 1.63 4.23
CA LEU A 62 -3.00 2.03 5.27
C LEU A 62 -2.96 1.02 6.42
N LEU A 63 -4.11 0.50 6.85
CA LEU A 63 -4.15 -0.51 7.90
C LEU A 63 -3.48 -1.82 7.47
N LEU A 64 -3.73 -2.24 6.24
CA LEU A 64 -3.06 -3.42 5.68
C LEU A 64 -1.55 -3.19 5.57
N SER A 65 -1.14 -2.02 5.09
CA SER A 65 0.28 -1.68 4.96
C SER A 65 1.00 -1.71 6.31
N GLU A 66 0.37 -1.26 7.39
CA GLU A 66 0.93 -1.37 8.73
C GLU A 66 1.16 -2.82 9.15
N GLN A 67 0.21 -3.69 8.86
CA GLN A 67 0.36 -5.12 9.18
C GLN A 67 1.50 -5.74 8.38
N LEU A 68 1.58 -5.40 7.09
CA LEU A 68 2.66 -5.89 6.23
C LEU A 68 4.02 -5.35 6.69
N LEU A 69 4.06 -4.11 7.16
CA LEU A 69 5.29 -3.49 7.68
C LEU A 69 5.78 -4.23 8.93
N ALA A 70 4.88 -4.59 9.83
CA ALA A 70 5.24 -5.35 11.03
C ALA A 70 5.83 -6.72 10.66
N ILE A 71 5.20 -7.41 9.71
CA ILE A 71 5.69 -8.71 9.23
C ILE A 71 7.06 -8.55 8.56
N ALA A 72 7.22 -7.53 7.72
CA ALA A 72 8.48 -7.28 7.02
C ALA A 72 9.62 -6.99 8.01
N GLY A 73 9.34 -6.22 9.04
CA GLY A 73 10.33 -5.91 10.09
C GLY A 73 10.79 -7.15 10.83
N GLU A 74 9.89 -8.09 11.10
CA GLU A 74 10.24 -9.35 11.73
C GLU A 74 11.07 -10.26 10.80
N LYS A 75 10.71 -10.31 9.51
CA LYS A 75 11.41 -11.13 8.51
C LYS A 75 12.78 -10.58 8.16
N HIS A 76 12.94 -9.26 8.16
CA HIS A 76 14.15 -8.58 7.71
C HIS A 76 14.59 -7.54 8.76
N PRO A 77 15.02 -7.97 9.96
CA PRO A 77 15.40 -7.03 11.02
C PRO A 77 16.60 -6.14 10.63
N GLU A 78 17.39 -6.54 9.64
CA GLU A 78 18.52 -5.79 9.13
C GLU A 78 18.13 -4.66 8.15
N ARG A 79 16.89 -4.65 7.68
CA ARG A 79 16.44 -3.69 6.67
C ARG A 79 15.83 -2.46 7.34
N ASP A 80 16.12 -1.29 6.78
CA ASP A 80 15.58 -0.03 7.29
C ASP A 80 14.22 0.29 6.66
N TYR A 81 13.17 0.31 7.49
CA TYR A 81 11.81 0.60 7.08
C TYR A 81 11.32 1.98 7.54
N VAL A 82 12.23 2.85 8.04
CA VAL A 82 11.84 4.16 8.58
C VAL A 82 11.08 5.00 7.56
N ASN A 83 11.54 5.05 6.32
CA ASN A 83 10.90 5.86 5.28
C ASN A 83 9.49 5.34 4.93
N VAL A 84 9.32 4.02 4.91
CA VAL A 84 8.00 3.41 4.68
C VAL A 84 7.06 3.76 5.83
N ALA A 85 7.53 3.62 7.06
CA ALA A 85 6.74 3.94 8.24
C ALA A 85 6.31 5.42 8.25
N GLU A 86 7.20 6.32 7.88
CA GLU A 86 6.91 7.76 7.81
C GLU A 86 5.81 8.07 6.78
N VAL A 87 5.90 7.49 5.58
CA VAL A 87 4.90 7.71 4.53
C VAL A 87 3.51 7.23 4.99
N ILE A 88 3.46 6.05 5.61
CA ILE A 88 2.20 5.50 6.11
C ILE A 88 1.64 6.37 7.25
N ASP A 89 2.48 6.74 8.21
CA ASP A 89 2.06 7.56 9.34
C ASP A 89 1.58 8.95 8.90
N ASP A 90 2.29 9.60 7.99
CA ASP A 90 1.92 10.91 7.48
C ASP A 90 0.53 10.87 6.83
N GLU A 91 0.26 9.85 6.03
CA GLU A 91 -1.05 9.71 5.40
C GLU A 91 -2.15 9.38 6.41
N LYS A 92 -1.85 8.55 7.41
CA LYS A 92 -2.80 8.26 8.50
C LYS A 92 -3.19 9.53 9.26
N HIS A 93 -2.22 10.38 9.58
CA HIS A 93 -2.49 11.65 10.24
C HIS A 93 -3.36 12.57 9.37
N SER A 94 -3.11 12.57 8.07
CA SER A 94 -3.90 13.35 7.10
C SER A 94 -5.37 12.96 7.09
N ILE A 95 -5.68 11.69 7.30
CA ILE A 95 -7.06 11.19 7.28
C ILE A 95 -7.62 10.85 8.66
N HIS A 96 -6.90 11.15 9.70
CA HIS A 96 -7.32 10.99 11.10
C HIS A 96 -7.63 9.55 11.53
N ILE A 97 -6.77 8.59 11.17
CA ILE A 97 -6.89 7.23 11.70
C ILE A 97 -5.68 6.82 12.53
#